data_247b28cc64b6c7458033ed3de4754d01
#
_entry.id   247b28cc64b6c7458033ed3de4754d01
#
_cell.length_a   1.000
_cell.length_b   1.000
_cell.length_c   1.000
_cell.angle_alpha   90.00
_cell.angle_beta   90.00
_cell.angle_gamma   90.00
#
_symmetry.space_group_name_H-M   'P 1'
#
loop_
_entity.id
_entity.type
_entity.pdbx_description
1 polymer ?
#
loop_
_entity_poly.entity_id
_entity_poly.type
_entity_poly.pdbx_seq_one_letter_code
_entity_poly.pdbx_strand_id
1 'polypeptide(L)'
;MNLLPTALGALLICGVLAAGLSSASTFLSLVGFSVSHDVLGSSAASQLGEGGSTNADHHSQRLGAARWSMLAVGLSVIALAILLPRNIFWLTHFAGPLFASSWGAVAFMSIWSHRLTEAGAFWGMAAGFAINVAMNALSLIGVVDWPVIADPILVAALSSYFVMIGVSSKGEVSTAERDFRIALHRLPETETDLAVVRQTLLWPRVMVFGGVVLSALLTIFYALPFGRAVS
;
A
#
# COMPACT_ATOMS: atom_id res chain seq x y z
N MET A 1 6.36 38.17 -4.33
CA MET A 1 7.75 37.71 -4.47
C MET A 1 7.83 36.69 -5.59
N ASN A 2 8.36 37.05 -6.76
CA ASN A 2 8.59 36.11 -7.86
C ASN A 2 9.94 35.42 -7.62
N LEU A 3 9.92 34.29 -6.91
CA LEU A 3 11.12 33.53 -6.57
C LEU A 3 11.76 32.83 -7.78
N LEU A 4 11.00 32.63 -8.86
CA LEU A 4 11.45 31.92 -10.07
C LEU A 4 11.02 32.66 -11.33
N PRO A 5 11.86 32.70 -12.40
CA PRO A 5 11.44 33.15 -13.71
C PRO A 5 10.19 32.38 -14.18
N THR A 6 9.28 33.06 -14.86
CA THR A 6 7.99 32.50 -15.29
C THR A 6 8.11 31.19 -16.06
N ALA A 7 9.14 31.08 -16.92
CA ALA A 7 9.42 29.87 -17.70
C ALA A 7 9.80 28.66 -16.82
N LEU A 8 10.63 28.87 -15.80
CA LEU A 8 11.01 27.82 -14.85
C LEU A 8 9.83 27.42 -13.96
N GLY A 9 9.00 28.39 -13.55
CA GLY A 9 7.77 28.11 -12.80
C GLY A 9 6.79 27.26 -13.61
N ALA A 10 6.58 27.58 -14.88
CA ALA A 10 5.73 26.80 -15.78
C ALA A 10 6.27 25.37 -15.99
N LEU A 11 7.56 25.22 -16.19
CA LEU A 11 8.20 23.92 -16.38
C LEU A 11 8.09 23.04 -15.11
N LEU A 12 8.22 23.64 -13.94
CA LEU A 12 8.06 22.96 -12.66
C LEU A 12 6.62 22.47 -12.47
N ILE A 13 5.62 23.30 -12.79
CA ILE A 13 4.20 22.92 -12.72
C ILE A 13 3.91 21.78 -13.71
N CYS A 14 4.39 21.87 -14.94
CA CYS A 14 4.26 20.81 -15.93
C CYS A 14 4.90 19.49 -15.46
N GLY A 15 6.08 19.56 -14.84
CA GLY A 15 6.76 18.40 -14.28
C GLY A 15 5.95 17.72 -13.14
N VAL A 16 5.40 18.51 -12.23
CA VAL A 16 4.53 18.00 -11.13
C VAL A 16 3.26 17.37 -11.70
N LEU A 17 2.63 18.02 -12.67
CA LEU A 17 1.42 17.46 -13.32
C LEU A 17 1.74 16.16 -14.07
N ALA A 18 2.85 16.11 -14.80
CA ALA A 18 3.27 14.91 -15.51
C ALA A 18 3.54 13.73 -14.54
N ALA A 19 4.22 13.99 -13.42
CA ALA A 19 4.46 12.99 -12.38
C ALA A 19 3.15 12.50 -11.76
N GLY A 20 2.24 13.40 -11.45
CA GLY A 20 0.91 13.05 -10.92
C GLY A 20 0.09 12.20 -11.89
N LEU A 21 0.04 12.58 -13.17
CA LEU A 21 -0.67 11.81 -14.21
C LEU A 21 -0.05 10.43 -14.43
N SER A 22 1.28 10.32 -14.42
CA SER A 22 1.98 9.04 -14.55
C SER A 22 1.61 8.09 -13.41
N SER A 23 1.64 8.56 -12.17
CA SER A 23 1.26 7.76 -11.00
C SER A 23 -0.22 7.37 -11.04
N ALA A 24 -1.11 8.31 -11.36
CA ALA A 24 -2.55 8.06 -11.44
C ALA A 24 -2.88 7.00 -12.50
N SER A 25 -2.26 7.06 -13.69
CA SER A 25 -2.48 6.06 -14.75
C SER A 25 -2.00 4.67 -14.35
N THR A 26 -0.88 4.58 -13.63
CA THR A 26 -0.36 3.31 -13.12
C THR A 26 -1.32 2.69 -12.10
N PHE A 27 -1.79 3.47 -11.12
CA PHE A 27 -2.76 2.98 -10.13
C PHE A 27 -4.08 2.56 -10.77
N LEU A 28 -4.59 3.35 -11.73
CA LEU A 28 -5.82 3.02 -12.45
C LEU A 28 -5.68 1.70 -13.22
N SER A 29 -4.54 1.48 -13.87
CA SER A 29 -4.24 0.24 -14.59
C SER A 29 -4.15 -0.96 -13.63
N LEU A 30 -3.45 -0.81 -12.50
CA LEU A 30 -3.36 -1.87 -11.50
C LEU A 30 -4.73 -2.27 -10.97
N VAL A 31 -5.56 -1.30 -10.59
CA VAL A 31 -6.93 -1.57 -10.11
C VAL A 31 -7.77 -2.23 -11.21
N GLY A 32 -7.68 -1.73 -12.44
CA GLY A 32 -8.41 -2.31 -13.57
C GLY A 32 -8.04 -3.76 -13.84
N PHE A 33 -6.75 -4.09 -13.82
CA PHE A 33 -6.28 -5.46 -14.00
C PHE A 33 -6.65 -6.35 -12.81
N SER A 34 -6.51 -5.87 -11.56
CA SER A 34 -6.89 -6.64 -10.38
C SER A 34 -8.40 -6.96 -10.40
N VAL A 35 -9.26 -6.00 -10.66
CA VAL A 35 -10.70 -6.24 -10.74
C VAL A 35 -11.03 -7.21 -11.88
N SER A 36 -10.42 -7.07 -13.05
CA SER A 36 -10.72 -7.96 -14.16
C SER A 36 -10.20 -9.38 -13.97
N HIS A 37 -9.08 -9.55 -13.28
CA HIS A 37 -8.46 -10.84 -13.03
C HIS A 37 -9.03 -11.52 -11.78
N ASP A 38 -9.10 -10.80 -10.66
CA ASP A 38 -9.39 -11.40 -9.35
C ASP A 38 -10.91 -11.51 -9.11
N VAL A 39 -11.67 -10.49 -9.51
CA VAL A 39 -13.12 -10.46 -9.27
C VAL A 39 -13.90 -11.11 -10.43
N LEU A 40 -13.61 -10.73 -11.69
CA LEU A 40 -14.34 -11.21 -12.84
C LEU A 40 -13.76 -12.52 -13.41
N GLY A 41 -12.43 -12.73 -13.28
CA GLY A 41 -11.76 -13.94 -13.74
C GLY A 41 -12.12 -15.17 -12.90
N SER A 42 -12.28 -15.03 -11.60
CA SER A 42 -12.68 -16.12 -10.71
C SER A 42 -14.13 -16.57 -10.98
N SER A 43 -15.02 -15.61 -11.27
CA SER A 43 -16.42 -15.91 -11.63
C SER A 43 -16.56 -16.59 -12.98
N ALA A 44 -15.70 -16.27 -13.94
CA ALA A 44 -15.68 -16.92 -15.24
C ALA A 44 -15.05 -18.32 -15.19
N ALA A 45 -14.04 -18.53 -14.37
CA ALA A 45 -13.40 -19.84 -14.19
C ALA A 45 -14.35 -20.86 -13.54
N SER A 46 -15.23 -20.43 -12.63
CA SER A 46 -16.24 -21.30 -12.02
C SER A 46 -17.40 -21.66 -12.95
N GLN A 47 -17.64 -20.89 -14.02
CA GLN A 47 -18.69 -21.18 -15.01
C GLN A 47 -18.19 -21.97 -16.22
N LEU A 48 -16.87 -22.10 -16.43
CA LEU A 48 -16.27 -22.70 -17.61
C LEU A 48 -15.82 -24.14 -17.42
N GLY A 49 -16.55 -24.91 -16.62
CA GLY A 49 -16.33 -26.34 -16.52
C GLY A 49 -16.57 -27.12 -17.83
N GLU A 50 -17.24 -26.57 -18.82
CA GLU A 50 -17.55 -27.25 -20.12
C GLU A 50 -17.90 -26.25 -21.22
N GLY A 51 -17.01 -26.05 -22.17
CA GLY A 51 -17.37 -25.38 -23.42
C GLY A 51 -16.23 -24.61 -24.08
N GLY A 52 -15.63 -25.20 -25.10
CA GLY A 52 -14.51 -24.66 -25.84
C GLY A 52 -14.83 -23.37 -26.61
N SER A 53 -14.61 -22.24 -25.97
CA SER A 53 -14.53 -20.95 -26.63
C SER A 53 -13.07 -20.60 -26.91
N THR A 54 -12.81 -20.01 -28.09
CA THR A 54 -11.46 -19.69 -28.55
C THR A 54 -10.77 -18.70 -27.62
N ASN A 55 -9.49 -18.88 -27.35
CA ASN A 55 -8.66 -18.03 -26.47
C ASN A 55 -8.75 -16.52 -26.81
N ALA A 56 -9.09 -16.17 -28.04
CA ALA A 56 -9.22 -14.79 -28.51
C ALA A 56 -10.46 -14.07 -27.93
N ASP A 57 -11.60 -14.77 -27.83
CA ASP A 57 -12.85 -14.19 -27.32
C ASP A 57 -12.76 -13.91 -25.82
N HIS A 58 -12.12 -14.79 -25.06
CA HIS A 58 -11.88 -14.57 -23.63
C HIS A 58 -10.92 -13.42 -23.37
N HIS A 59 -9.94 -13.21 -24.23
CA HIS A 59 -8.99 -12.10 -24.10
C HIS A 59 -9.68 -10.76 -24.34
N SER A 60 -10.55 -10.68 -25.35
CA SER A 60 -11.31 -9.45 -25.63
C SER A 60 -12.31 -9.08 -24.53
N GLN A 61 -13.00 -10.06 -23.95
CA GLN A 61 -13.89 -9.86 -22.81
C GLN A 61 -13.17 -9.37 -21.56
N ARG A 62 -12.00 -9.95 -21.24
CA ARG A 62 -11.17 -9.51 -20.12
C ARG A 62 -10.65 -8.09 -20.29
N LEU A 63 -10.24 -7.71 -21.50
CA LEU A 63 -9.85 -6.34 -21.81
C LEU A 63 -11.03 -5.36 -21.70
N GLY A 64 -12.21 -5.76 -22.13
CA GLY A 64 -13.44 -4.99 -21.96
C GLY A 64 -13.76 -4.75 -20.47
N ALA A 65 -13.74 -5.80 -19.67
CA ALA A 65 -13.96 -5.72 -18.23
C ALA A 65 -12.93 -4.83 -17.52
N ALA A 66 -11.65 -4.94 -17.88
CA ALA A 66 -10.61 -4.06 -17.34
C ALA A 66 -10.86 -2.58 -17.67
N ARG A 67 -11.26 -2.27 -18.89
CA ARG A 67 -11.59 -0.90 -19.30
C ARG A 67 -12.78 -0.32 -18.54
N TRP A 68 -13.84 -1.10 -18.36
CA TRP A 68 -15.01 -0.67 -17.61
C TRP A 68 -14.71 -0.48 -16.12
N SER A 69 -13.90 -1.36 -15.53
CA SER A 69 -13.45 -1.18 -14.13
C SER A 69 -12.58 0.07 -13.95
N MET A 70 -11.67 0.35 -14.90
CA MET A 70 -10.88 1.58 -14.89
C MET A 70 -11.76 2.83 -14.98
N LEU A 71 -12.77 2.83 -15.84
CA LEU A 71 -13.73 3.93 -15.96
C LEU A 71 -14.53 4.11 -14.68
N ALA A 72 -15.06 3.04 -14.11
CA ALA A 72 -15.83 3.08 -12.87
C ALA A 72 -15.00 3.62 -11.71
N VAL A 73 -13.76 3.16 -11.55
CA VAL A 73 -12.85 3.65 -10.52
C VAL A 73 -12.45 5.10 -10.79
N GLY A 74 -12.14 5.46 -12.03
CA GLY A 74 -11.83 6.84 -12.40
C GLY A 74 -12.96 7.82 -12.09
N LEU A 75 -14.21 7.47 -12.43
CA LEU A 75 -15.38 8.28 -12.08
C LEU A 75 -15.58 8.35 -10.56
N SER A 76 -15.38 7.27 -9.83
CA SER A 76 -15.46 7.26 -8.38
C SER A 76 -14.41 8.18 -7.75
N VAL A 77 -13.18 8.18 -8.26
CA VAL A 77 -12.11 9.08 -7.81
C VAL A 77 -12.47 10.54 -8.08
N ILE A 78 -13.04 10.86 -9.24
CA ILE A 78 -13.50 12.22 -9.56
C ILE A 78 -14.62 12.64 -8.60
N ALA A 79 -15.60 11.79 -8.34
CA ALA A 79 -16.69 12.07 -7.40
C ALA A 79 -16.14 12.31 -5.98
N LEU A 80 -15.22 11.47 -5.52
CA LEU A 80 -14.55 11.64 -4.23
C LEU A 80 -13.73 12.94 -4.17
N ALA A 81 -13.04 13.31 -5.25
CA ALA A 81 -12.27 14.55 -5.31
C ALA A 81 -13.12 15.82 -5.18
N ILE A 82 -14.40 15.73 -5.57
CA ILE A 82 -15.37 16.84 -5.41
C ILE A 82 -15.90 16.91 -3.97
N LEU A 83 -16.10 15.75 -3.34
CA LEU A 83 -16.68 15.61 -2.01
C LEU A 83 -15.67 15.83 -0.88
N LEU A 84 -14.43 15.45 -1.10
CA LEU A 84 -13.35 15.51 -0.10
C LEU A 84 -12.79 16.94 0.06
N PRO A 85 -12.23 17.27 1.24
CA PRO A 85 -11.58 18.55 1.46
C PRO A 85 -10.45 18.79 0.45
N ARG A 86 -10.38 20.01 -0.10
CA ARG A 86 -9.34 20.40 -1.07
C ARG A 86 -7.98 20.68 -0.41
N ASN A 87 -7.66 19.94 0.64
CA ASN A 87 -6.41 20.06 1.35
C ASN A 87 -5.52 18.86 1.02
N ILE A 88 -4.48 19.11 0.23
CA ILE A 88 -3.57 18.08 -0.24
C ILE A 88 -2.81 17.39 0.93
N PHE A 89 -2.54 18.17 1.99
CA PHE A 89 -1.89 17.66 3.19
C PHE A 89 -2.80 16.63 3.91
N TRP A 90 -4.08 16.96 4.07
CA TRP A 90 -5.06 16.03 4.65
C TRP A 90 -5.22 14.78 3.81
N LEU A 91 -5.28 14.92 2.47
CA LEU A 91 -5.41 13.78 1.55
C LEU A 91 -4.21 12.83 1.65
N THR A 92 -3.00 13.37 1.75
CA THR A 92 -1.76 12.60 1.91
C THR A 92 -1.73 11.92 3.28
N HIS A 93 -2.15 12.64 4.32
CA HIS A 93 -2.22 12.12 5.69
C HIS A 93 -3.31 11.06 5.87
N PHE A 94 -4.32 11.04 5.03
CA PHE A 94 -5.32 9.97 4.97
C PHE A 94 -4.83 8.76 4.16
N ALA A 95 -4.31 9.00 2.97
CA ALA A 95 -3.95 7.93 2.04
C ALA A 95 -2.73 7.10 2.50
N GLY A 96 -1.68 7.75 3.00
CA GLY A 96 -0.48 7.08 3.50
C GLY A 96 -0.78 6.10 4.64
N PRO A 97 -1.42 6.54 5.71
CA PRO A 97 -1.90 5.68 6.79
C PRO A 97 -2.79 4.53 6.34
N LEU A 98 -3.67 4.76 5.37
CA LEU A 98 -4.54 3.73 4.85
C LEU A 98 -3.76 2.58 4.24
N PHE A 99 -2.75 2.88 3.43
CA PHE A 99 -1.84 1.86 2.88
C PHE A 99 -1.02 1.16 3.96
N ALA A 100 -0.43 1.92 4.88
CA ALA A 100 0.41 1.37 5.93
C ALA A 100 -0.38 0.45 6.88
N SER A 101 -1.59 0.84 7.26
CA SER A 101 -2.42 0.09 8.21
C SER A 101 -3.14 -1.11 7.60
N SER A 102 -3.55 -1.03 6.34
CA SER A 102 -4.25 -2.15 5.70
C SER A 102 -3.26 -3.14 5.09
N TRP A 103 -2.35 -2.68 4.26
CA TRP A 103 -1.50 -3.53 3.44
C TRP A 103 -0.09 -3.75 4.02
N GLY A 104 0.48 -2.72 4.65
CA GLY A 104 1.87 -2.77 5.13
C GLY A 104 2.12 -3.86 6.16
N ALA A 105 1.25 -4.00 7.16
CA ALA A 105 1.36 -5.03 8.19
C ALA A 105 1.28 -6.45 7.59
N VAL A 106 0.36 -6.67 6.66
CA VAL A 106 0.16 -7.96 6.00
C VAL A 106 1.32 -8.28 5.07
N ALA A 107 1.79 -7.32 4.26
CA ALA A 107 2.94 -7.50 3.39
C ALA A 107 4.20 -7.90 4.19
N PHE A 108 4.45 -7.21 5.30
CA PHE A 108 5.56 -7.54 6.18
C PHE A 108 5.44 -8.96 6.75
N MET A 109 4.28 -9.30 7.31
CA MET A 109 4.05 -10.60 7.94
C MET A 109 4.02 -11.75 6.92
N SER A 110 3.60 -11.52 5.68
CA SER A 110 3.58 -12.55 4.63
C SER A 110 5.00 -13.04 4.29
N ILE A 111 5.99 -12.18 4.42
CA ILE A 111 7.39 -12.51 4.15
C ILE A 111 8.03 -13.21 5.36
N TRP A 112 7.83 -12.67 6.57
CA TRP A 112 8.56 -13.13 7.75
C TRP A 112 7.82 -14.16 8.62
N SER A 113 6.48 -14.19 8.59
CA SER A 113 5.71 -15.10 9.45
C SER A 113 5.37 -16.41 8.74
N HIS A 114 5.76 -17.51 9.34
CA HIS A 114 5.40 -18.86 8.85
C HIS A 114 3.98 -19.28 9.27
N ARG A 115 3.31 -18.50 10.10
CA ARG A 115 1.99 -18.82 10.68
C ARG A 115 0.86 -18.00 10.10
N LEU A 116 1.15 -17.07 9.19
CA LEU A 116 0.12 -16.25 8.55
C LEU A 116 -0.74 -17.11 7.64
N THR A 117 -2.05 -17.05 7.84
CA THR A 117 -3.04 -17.70 6.98
C THR A 117 -3.70 -16.68 6.05
N GLU A 118 -4.27 -17.15 4.93
CA GLU A 118 -5.00 -16.31 3.98
C GLU A 118 -6.16 -15.56 4.67
N ALA A 119 -6.93 -16.27 5.49
CA ALA A 119 -8.01 -15.64 6.27
C ALA A 119 -7.48 -14.58 7.25
N GLY A 120 -6.33 -14.83 7.91
CA GLY A 120 -5.69 -13.86 8.78
C GLY A 120 -5.22 -12.62 8.04
N ALA A 121 -4.64 -12.78 6.86
CA ALA A 121 -4.23 -11.67 6.00
C ALA A 121 -5.45 -10.82 5.57
N PHE A 122 -6.51 -11.47 5.10
CA PHE A 122 -7.73 -10.78 4.67
C PHE A 122 -8.38 -9.98 5.82
N TRP A 123 -8.63 -10.60 6.96
CA TRP A 123 -9.25 -9.92 8.10
C TRP A 123 -8.35 -8.87 8.72
N GLY A 124 -7.02 -9.06 8.70
CA GLY A 124 -6.07 -8.04 9.11
C GLY A 124 -6.14 -6.79 8.23
N MET A 125 -6.13 -6.96 6.90
CA MET A 125 -6.30 -5.84 5.95
C MET A 125 -7.65 -5.15 6.14
N ALA A 126 -8.73 -5.91 6.24
CA ALA A 126 -10.07 -5.36 6.42
C ALA A 126 -10.20 -4.56 7.73
N ALA A 127 -9.65 -5.05 8.83
CA ALA A 127 -9.66 -4.35 10.11
C ALA A 127 -8.84 -3.06 10.06
N GLY A 128 -7.61 -3.09 9.51
CA GLY A 128 -6.78 -1.90 9.36
C GLY A 128 -7.45 -0.83 8.49
N PHE A 129 -8.01 -1.23 7.36
CA PHE A 129 -8.77 -0.35 6.49
C PHE A 129 -9.98 0.26 7.20
N ALA A 130 -10.85 -0.56 7.79
CA ALA A 130 -12.09 -0.11 8.42
C ALA A 130 -11.82 0.84 9.59
N ILE A 131 -10.85 0.54 10.45
CA ILE A 131 -10.50 1.37 11.60
C ILE A 131 -9.90 2.70 11.13
N ASN A 132 -8.99 2.68 10.14
CA ASN A 132 -8.42 3.91 9.61
C ASN A 132 -9.50 4.83 9.01
N VAL A 133 -10.38 4.27 8.17
CA VAL A 133 -11.48 5.03 7.57
C VAL A 133 -12.43 5.57 8.64
N ALA A 134 -12.82 4.76 9.61
CA ALA A 134 -13.73 5.18 10.68
C ALA A 134 -13.14 6.30 11.54
N MET A 135 -11.89 6.19 11.96
CA MET A 135 -11.21 7.21 12.77
C MET A 135 -11.06 8.54 12.01
N ASN A 136 -10.64 8.47 10.73
CA ASN A 136 -10.54 9.68 9.91
C ASN A 136 -11.91 10.29 9.60
N ALA A 137 -12.94 9.49 9.37
CA ALA A 137 -14.30 10.00 9.17
C ALA A 137 -14.82 10.71 10.43
N LEU A 138 -14.61 10.15 11.62
CA LEU A 138 -14.99 10.79 12.88
C LEU A 138 -14.26 12.10 13.12
N SER A 139 -13.00 12.19 12.76
CA SER A 139 -12.23 13.43 12.81
C SER A 139 -12.73 14.45 11.79
N LEU A 140 -13.09 14.03 10.58
CA LEU A 140 -13.57 14.91 9.50
C LEU A 140 -14.90 15.57 9.85
N ILE A 141 -15.82 14.87 10.53
CA ILE A 141 -17.09 15.41 11.01
C ILE A 141 -16.95 16.17 12.34
N GLY A 142 -15.73 16.32 12.87
CA GLY A 142 -15.45 17.10 14.06
C GLY A 142 -15.96 16.49 15.38
N VAL A 143 -16.22 15.19 15.39
CA VAL A 143 -16.70 14.48 16.61
C VAL A 143 -15.57 14.23 17.59
N VAL A 144 -14.37 13.93 17.09
CA VAL A 144 -13.20 13.58 17.90
C VAL A 144 -11.91 14.13 17.29
N ASP A 145 -11.13 14.82 18.12
CA ASP A 145 -9.75 15.16 17.83
C ASP A 145 -8.83 14.13 18.50
N TRP A 146 -8.16 13.33 17.68
CA TRP A 146 -7.31 12.26 18.20
C TRP A 146 -5.99 12.83 18.71
N PRO A 147 -5.55 12.47 19.95
CA PRO A 147 -4.22 12.82 20.42
C PRO A 147 -3.15 12.11 19.58
N VAL A 148 -1.95 12.67 19.51
CA VAL A 148 -0.81 12.14 18.72
C VAL A 148 -0.52 10.66 19.02
N ILE A 149 -0.73 10.22 20.27
CA ILE A 149 -0.52 8.82 20.70
C ILE A 149 -1.59 7.88 20.11
N ALA A 150 -2.80 8.40 19.88
CA ALA A 150 -3.91 7.67 19.27
C ALA A 150 -4.13 8.07 17.80
N ASP A 151 -3.06 8.41 17.09
CA ASP A 151 -3.11 8.70 15.66
C ASP A 151 -3.74 7.54 14.90
N PRO A 152 -4.66 7.80 13.96
CA PRO A 152 -5.34 6.78 13.17
C PRO A 152 -4.40 5.74 12.53
N ILE A 153 -3.20 6.17 12.11
CA ILE A 153 -2.21 5.26 11.52
C ILE A 153 -1.74 4.19 12.54
N LEU A 154 -1.43 4.60 13.77
CA LEU A 154 -0.91 3.70 14.79
C LEU A 154 -1.99 2.72 15.26
N VAL A 155 -3.17 3.25 15.56
CA VAL A 155 -4.29 2.43 16.04
C VAL A 155 -4.74 1.43 14.98
N ALA A 156 -4.89 1.86 13.74
CA ALA A 156 -5.30 0.98 12.65
C ALA A 156 -4.23 -0.06 12.30
N ALA A 157 -2.94 0.32 12.27
CA ALA A 157 -1.85 -0.63 12.01
C ALA A 157 -1.73 -1.69 13.11
N LEU A 158 -1.80 -1.28 14.37
CA LEU A 158 -1.77 -2.22 15.51
C LEU A 158 -2.99 -3.14 15.48
N SER A 159 -4.18 -2.60 15.21
CA SER A 159 -5.41 -3.40 15.10
C SER A 159 -5.32 -4.40 13.96
N SER A 160 -4.83 -4.01 12.79
CA SER A 160 -4.56 -4.91 11.68
C SER A 160 -3.64 -6.05 12.09
N TYR A 161 -2.54 -5.73 12.77
CA TYR A 161 -1.57 -6.70 13.24
C TYR A 161 -2.17 -7.69 14.26
N PHE A 162 -2.91 -7.21 15.26
CA PHE A 162 -3.53 -8.06 16.27
C PHE A 162 -4.64 -8.95 15.70
N VAL A 163 -5.49 -8.41 14.82
CA VAL A 163 -6.54 -9.20 14.15
C VAL A 163 -5.91 -10.28 13.29
N MET A 164 -4.89 -9.95 12.52
CA MET A 164 -4.17 -10.88 11.67
C MET A 164 -3.57 -12.05 12.48
N ILE A 165 -2.90 -11.77 13.59
CA ILE A 165 -2.34 -12.80 14.48
C ILE A 165 -3.47 -13.60 15.12
N GLY A 166 -4.50 -12.95 15.64
CA GLY A 166 -5.63 -13.59 16.31
C GLY A 166 -6.38 -14.56 15.40
N VAL A 167 -6.62 -14.19 14.15
CA VAL A 167 -7.28 -15.06 13.16
C VAL A 167 -6.33 -16.16 12.70
N SER A 168 -5.08 -15.83 12.40
CA SER A 168 -4.09 -16.82 11.95
C SER A 168 -3.77 -17.87 13.02
N SER A 169 -3.88 -17.53 14.30
CA SER A 169 -3.64 -18.50 15.40
C SER A 169 -4.69 -19.59 15.48
N LYS A 170 -5.88 -19.37 14.91
CA LYS A 170 -7.01 -20.32 14.89
C LYS A 170 -7.09 -21.11 13.58
N GLY A 171 -6.35 -20.72 12.56
CA GLY A 171 -6.33 -21.35 11.24
C GLY A 171 -5.10 -22.23 11.02
N GLU A 172 -5.22 -23.17 10.11
CA GLU A 172 -4.10 -23.98 9.63
C GLU A 172 -3.56 -23.37 8.33
N VAL A 173 -2.23 -23.28 8.22
CA VAL A 173 -1.56 -22.80 7.02
C VAL A 173 -1.63 -23.90 5.96
N SER A 174 -2.17 -23.57 4.78
CA SER A 174 -2.26 -24.49 3.65
C SER A 174 -0.86 -24.95 3.20
N THR A 175 -0.77 -26.18 2.70
CA THR A 175 0.47 -26.71 2.11
C THR A 175 0.95 -25.86 0.95
N ALA A 176 0.04 -25.36 0.11
CA ALA A 176 0.36 -24.48 -1.01
C ALA A 176 0.98 -23.15 -0.55
N GLU A 177 0.45 -22.54 0.52
CA GLU A 177 1.01 -21.30 1.09
C GLU A 177 2.40 -21.54 1.68
N ARG A 178 2.59 -22.69 2.33
CA ARG A 178 3.87 -23.07 2.90
C ARG A 178 4.94 -23.29 1.82
N ASP A 179 4.58 -24.00 0.76
CA ASP A 179 5.48 -24.29 -0.35
C ASP A 179 5.85 -23.03 -1.12
N PHE A 180 4.89 -22.12 -1.33
CA PHE A 180 5.13 -20.81 -1.91
C PHE A 180 6.14 -19.99 -1.09
N ARG A 181 5.99 -19.94 0.24
CA ARG A 181 6.92 -19.22 1.12
C ARG A 181 8.32 -19.83 1.10
N ILE A 182 8.41 -21.16 1.10
CA ILE A 182 9.69 -21.86 0.97
C ILE A 182 10.35 -21.52 -0.37
N ALA A 183 9.58 -21.49 -1.45
CA ALA A 183 10.07 -21.11 -2.77
C ALA A 183 10.55 -19.65 -2.82
N LEU A 184 9.84 -18.74 -2.15
CA LEU A 184 10.20 -17.30 -2.07
C LEU A 184 11.57 -17.09 -1.38
N HIS A 185 11.92 -17.93 -0.42
CA HIS A 185 13.20 -17.83 0.31
C HIS A 185 14.32 -18.71 -0.27
N ARG A 186 14.05 -19.44 -1.36
CA ARG A 186 15.11 -20.16 -2.07
C ARG A 186 15.96 -19.17 -2.86
N LEU A 187 17.22 -19.09 -2.47
CA LEU A 187 18.22 -18.36 -3.26
C LEU A 187 18.47 -19.14 -4.56
N PRO A 188 18.56 -18.45 -5.71
CA PRO A 188 19.04 -19.06 -6.94
C PRO A 188 20.43 -19.71 -6.72
N GLU A 189 20.69 -20.86 -7.32
CA GLU A 189 21.97 -21.56 -7.15
C GLU A 189 23.18 -20.72 -7.57
N THR A 190 22.99 -19.76 -8.47
CA THR A 190 24.00 -18.81 -8.92
C THR A 190 24.38 -17.76 -7.87
N GLU A 191 23.57 -17.57 -6.83
CA GLU A 191 23.79 -16.55 -5.79
C GLU A 191 24.27 -17.13 -4.46
N THR A 192 24.62 -18.41 -4.43
CA THR A 192 25.13 -19.09 -3.24
C THR A 192 26.59 -18.82 -2.92
N ASP A 193 27.28 -18.01 -3.73
CA ASP A 193 28.65 -17.58 -3.42
C ASP A 193 28.65 -16.69 -2.15
N LEU A 194 29.24 -17.21 -1.09
CA LEU A 194 29.31 -16.55 0.23
C LEU A 194 29.98 -15.17 0.16
N ALA A 195 30.86 -14.93 -0.81
CA ALA A 195 31.49 -13.64 -1.00
C ALA A 195 30.48 -12.59 -1.52
N VAL A 196 29.64 -12.98 -2.49
CA VAL A 196 28.59 -12.11 -3.05
C VAL A 196 27.50 -11.84 -2.02
N VAL A 197 27.06 -12.86 -1.28
CA VAL A 197 26.06 -12.72 -0.19
C VAL A 197 26.58 -11.77 0.89
N ARG A 198 27.84 -11.89 1.28
CA ARG A 198 28.43 -11.00 2.29
C ARG A 198 28.51 -9.54 1.82
N GLN A 199 28.85 -9.33 0.56
CA GLN A 199 28.91 -8.00 -0.04
C GLN A 199 27.51 -7.37 -0.17
N THR A 200 26.52 -8.18 -0.58
CA THR A 200 25.12 -7.74 -0.69
C THR A 200 24.54 -7.36 0.68
N LEU A 201 24.87 -8.09 1.74
CA LEU A 201 24.44 -7.80 3.11
C LEU A 201 25.11 -6.57 3.75
N LEU A 202 26.24 -6.10 3.21
CA LEU A 202 26.90 -4.88 3.68
C LEU A 202 26.06 -3.63 3.40
N TRP A 203 25.48 -3.53 2.21
CA TRP A 203 24.70 -2.34 1.80
C TRP A 203 23.47 -2.10 2.67
N PRO A 204 22.59 -3.06 2.95
CA PRO A 204 21.48 -2.88 3.90
C PRO A 204 21.95 -2.46 5.29
N ARG A 205 23.05 -3.00 5.80
CA ARG A 205 23.60 -2.59 7.10
C ARG A 205 24.07 -1.14 7.11
N VAL A 206 24.75 -0.72 6.04
CA VAL A 206 25.19 0.68 5.87
C VAL A 206 23.99 1.61 5.77
N MET A 207 22.94 1.22 5.05
CA MET A 207 21.70 2.01 4.94
C MET A 207 20.97 2.12 6.28
N VAL A 208 20.84 1.04 7.03
CA VAL A 208 20.22 1.06 8.37
C VAL A 208 21.02 1.94 9.32
N PHE A 209 22.33 1.77 9.37
CA PHE A 209 23.20 2.60 10.22
C PHE A 209 23.13 4.08 9.81
N GLY A 210 23.21 4.37 8.51
CA GLY A 210 23.08 5.72 7.98
C GLY A 210 21.71 6.34 8.29
N GLY A 211 20.65 5.57 8.18
CA GLY A 211 19.29 5.99 8.55
C GLY A 211 19.16 6.33 10.05
N VAL A 212 19.71 5.50 10.92
CA VAL A 212 19.73 5.75 12.36
C VAL A 212 20.52 7.01 12.71
N VAL A 213 21.72 7.16 12.12
CA VAL A 213 22.55 8.35 12.31
C VAL A 213 21.85 9.60 11.81
N LEU A 214 21.25 9.55 10.62
CA LEU A 214 20.51 10.68 10.07
C LEU A 214 19.29 11.04 10.92
N SER A 215 18.54 10.05 11.38
CA SER A 215 17.40 10.27 12.29
C SER A 215 17.83 10.90 13.61
N ALA A 216 18.94 10.45 14.20
CA ALA A 216 19.51 11.04 15.41
C ALA A 216 19.94 12.49 15.17
N LEU A 217 20.64 12.77 14.08
CA LEU A 217 21.04 14.12 13.71
C LEU A 217 19.84 15.06 13.52
N LEU A 218 18.81 14.62 12.77
CA LEU A 218 17.60 15.40 12.58
C LEU A 218 16.86 15.66 13.89
N THR A 219 16.82 14.67 14.79
CA THR A 219 16.22 14.84 16.12
C THR A 219 16.98 15.85 16.94
N ILE A 220 18.29 15.76 17.00
CA ILE A 220 19.14 16.63 17.83
C ILE A 220 19.18 18.06 17.29
N PHE A 221 19.36 18.22 15.98
CA PHE A 221 19.58 19.55 15.38
C PHE A 221 18.28 20.24 14.94
N TYR A 222 17.20 19.49 14.71
CA TYR A 222 15.95 20.06 14.20
C TYR A 222 14.80 19.91 15.21
N ALA A 223 14.48 18.70 15.65
CA ALA A 223 13.30 18.47 16.47
C ALA A 223 13.44 19.02 17.88
N LEU A 224 14.58 18.83 18.55
CA LEU A 224 14.79 19.32 19.91
C LEU A 224 14.84 20.85 20.02
N PRO A 225 15.55 21.60 19.14
CA PRO A 225 15.52 23.07 19.16
C PRO A 225 14.13 23.63 18.85
N PHE A 226 13.40 23.01 17.90
CA PHE A 226 12.06 23.45 17.54
C PHE A 226 11.06 23.22 18.69
N GLY A 227 11.12 22.09 19.36
CA GLY A 227 10.29 21.80 20.53
C GLY A 227 10.50 22.76 21.69
N ARG A 228 11.74 23.26 21.87
CA ARG A 228 12.07 24.27 22.89
C ARG A 228 11.66 25.69 22.52
N ALA A 229 11.48 25.97 21.24
CA ALA A 229 11.07 27.29 20.75
C ALA A 229 9.54 27.49 20.80
N VAL A 230 8.77 26.39 20.91
CA VAL A 230 7.30 26.40 20.96
C VAL A 230 6.75 26.22 22.38
N SER A 231 7.58 25.79 23.34
CA SER A 231 7.26 25.73 24.77
C SER A 231 7.62 27.04 25.47
#